data_39fb295ed2ddca0b7f3824f39d509cbb
#
_entry.id   39fb295ed2ddca0b7f3824f39d509cbb
#
_cell.length_a   1.000
_cell.length_b   1.000
_cell.length_c   1.000
_cell.angle_alpha   90.00
_cell.angle_beta   90.00
_cell.angle_gamma   90.00
#
_symmetry.space_group_name_H-M   'P 1'
#
loop_
_entity.id
_entity.type
_entity.pdbx_description
1 polymer ?
#
loop_
_entity_poly.entity_id
_entity_poly.type
_entity_poly.pdbx_seq_one_letter_code
_entity_poly.pdbx_strand_id
1 'polypeptide(L)'
;MANKENKHTMTDLYQMQSLPLSAKIRMTQNRINWWVDEFGEDGVYVSFSGGKDSTVLVDIVRNVCGYKNIPVVFVDVPTQYPELKQFAITFDNLVILKPKISFAEVCEKYGFPLISKEVSNCVSGARKYLKYLDNKKNENTILTGRQTDRQFRMLATWQTC
;
A
#
# COMPACT_ATOMS: atom_id res chain seq x y z
N MET A 1 8.87 -27.08 -0.78
CA MET A 1 8.02 -25.87 -0.97
C MET A 1 7.13 -25.75 0.25
N ALA A 2 7.41 -24.80 1.13
CA ALA A 2 6.58 -24.59 2.30
C ALA A 2 5.18 -24.15 1.84
N ASN A 3 4.18 -24.91 2.22
CA ASN A 3 2.77 -24.57 2.06
C ASN A 3 2.56 -23.25 2.80
N LYS A 4 2.35 -22.17 2.07
CA LYS A 4 1.95 -20.89 2.66
C LYS A 4 0.52 -21.08 3.13
N GLU A 5 0.34 -21.62 4.33
CA GLU A 5 -0.95 -21.63 4.98
C GLU A 5 -1.47 -20.19 4.98
N ASN A 6 -2.65 -20.00 4.40
CA ASN A 6 -3.31 -18.70 4.47
C ASN A 6 -3.52 -18.40 5.95
N LYS A 7 -2.78 -17.41 6.45
CA LYS A 7 -2.75 -17.02 7.86
C LYS A 7 -4.14 -16.61 8.39
N HIS A 8 -5.09 -16.31 7.48
CA HIS A 8 -6.47 -15.94 7.78
C HIS A 8 -7.42 -16.51 6.73
N THR A 9 -8.56 -17.00 7.19
CA THR A 9 -9.64 -17.53 6.37
C THR A 9 -10.72 -16.45 6.14
N MET A 10 -11.67 -16.71 5.23
CA MET A 10 -12.85 -15.84 5.06
C MET A 10 -13.72 -15.82 6.33
N THR A 11 -13.77 -16.93 7.07
CA THR A 11 -14.49 -17.00 8.34
C THR A 11 -13.88 -16.05 9.37
N ASP A 12 -12.55 -16.01 9.48
CA ASP A 12 -11.85 -15.07 10.38
C ASP A 12 -12.16 -13.60 10.01
N LEU A 13 -12.23 -13.31 8.70
CA LEU A 13 -12.61 -11.97 8.24
C LEU A 13 -14.03 -11.59 8.69
N TYR A 14 -15.02 -12.46 8.48
CA TYR A 14 -16.39 -12.21 8.92
C TYR A 14 -16.49 -12.06 10.44
N GLN A 15 -15.79 -12.90 11.19
CA GLN A 15 -15.72 -12.78 12.66
C GLN A 15 -15.14 -11.43 13.08
N MET A 16 -14.03 -10.99 12.48
CA MET A 16 -13.45 -9.68 12.78
C MET A 16 -14.37 -8.52 12.37
N GLN A 17 -15.09 -8.66 11.27
CA GLN A 17 -16.06 -7.64 10.82
C GLN A 17 -17.28 -7.53 11.76
N SER A 18 -17.72 -8.64 12.37
CA SER A 18 -18.87 -8.67 13.29
C SER A 18 -18.55 -8.16 14.69
N LEU A 19 -17.28 -7.97 15.04
CA LEU A 19 -16.88 -7.46 16.34
C LEU A 19 -17.46 -6.06 16.62
N PRO A 20 -17.84 -5.75 17.87
CA PRO A 20 -18.25 -4.42 18.27
C PRO A 20 -17.11 -3.42 18.08
N LEU A 21 -17.45 -2.14 17.86
CA LEU A 21 -16.48 -1.08 17.61
C LEU A 21 -15.41 -0.98 18.70
N SER A 22 -15.79 -1.11 19.96
CA SER A 22 -14.86 -1.08 21.10
C SER A 22 -13.79 -2.16 21.02
N ALA A 23 -14.15 -3.38 20.58
CA ALA A 23 -13.19 -4.46 20.40
C ALA A 23 -12.23 -4.15 19.22
N LYS A 24 -12.74 -3.60 18.12
CA LYS A 24 -11.92 -3.19 16.96
C LYS A 24 -10.91 -2.11 17.35
N ILE A 25 -11.36 -1.09 18.12
CA ILE A 25 -10.49 -0.04 18.62
C ILE A 25 -9.39 -0.63 19.50
N ARG A 26 -9.74 -1.52 20.45
CA ARG A 26 -8.75 -2.17 21.33
C ARG A 26 -7.73 -3.02 20.54
N MET A 27 -8.17 -3.73 19.52
CA MET A 27 -7.25 -4.50 18.66
C MET A 27 -6.29 -3.59 17.91
N THR A 28 -6.77 -2.45 17.42
CA THR A 28 -5.93 -1.44 16.74
C THR A 28 -4.96 -0.82 17.73
N GLN A 29 -5.41 -0.43 18.91
CA GLN A 29 -4.58 0.11 20.00
C GLN A 29 -3.45 -0.85 20.38
N ASN A 30 -3.74 -2.14 20.56
CA ASN A 30 -2.73 -3.14 20.90
C ASN A 30 -1.65 -3.25 19.81
N ARG A 31 -2.02 -3.16 18.53
CA ARG A 31 -1.05 -3.17 17.43
C ARG A 31 -0.19 -1.90 17.40
N ILE A 32 -0.79 -0.75 17.65
CA ILE A 32 -0.06 0.53 17.71
C ILE A 32 0.94 0.49 18.86
N ASN A 33 0.49 0.10 20.07
CA ASN A 33 1.35 -0.01 21.23
C ASN A 33 2.53 -0.95 20.96
N TRP A 34 2.27 -2.12 20.36
CA TRP A 34 3.33 -3.06 20.01
C TRP A 34 4.38 -2.44 19.07
N TRP A 35 3.96 -1.65 18.05
CA TRP A 35 4.89 -0.95 17.17
C TRP A 35 5.68 0.13 17.90
N VAL A 36 5.04 0.87 18.79
CA VAL A 36 5.71 1.92 19.59
C VAL A 36 6.66 1.31 20.61
N ASP A 37 6.30 0.19 21.24
CA ASP A 37 7.15 -0.54 22.17
C ASP A 37 8.42 -1.09 21.47
N GLU A 38 8.28 -1.55 20.21
CA GLU A 38 9.38 -2.12 19.44
C GLU A 38 10.34 -1.05 18.87
N PHE A 39 9.79 0.08 18.36
CA PHE A 39 10.57 1.06 17.60
C PHE A 39 10.73 2.43 18.32
N GLY A 40 10.05 2.64 19.43
CA GLY A 40 9.94 3.93 20.08
C GLY A 40 9.03 4.93 19.37
N GLU A 41 8.59 5.99 20.06
CA GLU A 41 7.75 7.05 19.44
C GLU A 41 8.48 7.76 18.29
N ASP A 42 9.80 7.91 18.39
CA ASP A 42 10.63 8.55 17.36
C ASP A 42 10.90 7.66 16.14
N GLY A 43 10.68 6.34 16.28
CA GLY A 43 10.86 5.35 15.22
C GLY A 43 9.62 5.09 14.37
N VAL A 44 8.48 5.70 14.71
CA VAL A 44 7.20 5.47 14.04
C VAL A 44 6.56 6.76 13.55
N TYR A 45 5.73 6.66 12.52
CA TYR A 45 4.92 7.78 12.01
C TYR A 45 3.57 7.29 11.51
N VAL A 46 2.59 8.19 11.42
CA VAL A 46 1.30 7.90 10.79
C VAL A 46 1.32 8.41 9.35
N SER A 47 1.22 7.49 8.38
CA SER A 47 1.02 7.88 6.98
C SER A 47 -0.39 8.38 6.78
N PHE A 48 -0.52 9.65 6.36
CA PHE A 48 -1.80 10.34 6.24
C PHE A 48 -2.10 10.69 4.79
N SER A 49 -3.25 10.25 4.30
CA SER A 49 -3.70 10.52 2.93
C SER A 49 -4.84 11.54 2.84
N GLY A 50 -5.34 12.03 3.97
CA GLY A 50 -6.55 12.85 4.03
C GLY A 50 -7.85 12.06 3.91
N GLY A 51 -7.79 10.74 3.74
CA GLY A 51 -8.95 9.85 3.67
C GLY A 51 -9.47 9.46 5.05
N LYS A 52 -10.71 8.96 5.10
CA LYS A 52 -11.41 8.57 6.35
C LYS A 52 -10.60 7.58 7.21
N ASP A 53 -9.96 6.59 6.58
CA ASP A 53 -9.27 5.52 7.30
C ASP A 53 -8.00 6.06 7.99
N SER A 54 -7.22 6.91 7.29
CA SER A 54 -6.04 7.55 7.86
C SER A 54 -6.40 8.58 8.94
N THR A 55 -7.53 9.25 8.81
CA THR A 55 -8.06 10.18 9.83
C THR A 55 -8.41 9.45 11.12
N VAL A 56 -9.14 8.33 11.02
CA VAL A 56 -9.45 7.47 12.17
C VAL A 56 -8.18 6.93 12.82
N LEU A 57 -7.18 6.55 12.01
CA LEU A 57 -5.91 6.06 12.55
C LEU A 57 -5.18 7.14 13.36
N VAL A 58 -5.11 8.39 12.87
CA VAL A 58 -4.52 9.51 13.61
C VAL A 58 -5.28 9.75 14.93
N ASP A 59 -6.61 9.70 14.91
CA ASP A 59 -7.43 9.86 16.11
C ASP A 59 -7.13 8.77 17.14
N ILE A 60 -7.07 7.51 16.73
CA ILE A 60 -6.73 6.39 17.63
C ILE A 60 -5.33 6.56 18.20
N VAL A 61 -4.33 6.90 17.40
CA VAL A 61 -2.95 7.10 17.86
C VAL A 61 -2.88 8.21 18.92
N ARG A 62 -3.55 9.34 18.69
CA ARG A 62 -3.43 10.52 19.54
C ARG A 62 -4.36 10.52 20.74
N ASN A 63 -5.62 10.14 20.53
CA ASN A 63 -6.67 10.29 21.53
C ASN A 63 -6.93 8.99 22.31
N VAL A 64 -6.74 7.82 21.69
CA VAL A 64 -6.95 6.53 22.35
C VAL A 64 -5.67 5.99 22.94
N CYS A 65 -4.56 6.03 22.18
CA CYS A 65 -3.25 5.56 22.65
C CYS A 65 -2.46 6.63 23.43
N GLY A 66 -2.77 7.91 23.22
CA GLY A 66 -2.11 9.03 23.92
C GLY A 66 -0.80 9.50 23.29
N TYR A 67 -0.37 8.95 22.16
CA TYR A 67 0.89 9.29 21.49
C TYR A 67 0.77 10.57 20.66
N LYS A 68 0.79 11.73 21.31
CA LYS A 68 0.63 13.05 20.66
C LYS A 68 1.86 13.48 19.87
N ASN A 69 3.02 12.95 20.20
CA ASN A 69 4.30 13.33 19.58
C ASN A 69 4.60 12.57 18.29
N ILE A 70 3.90 11.47 18.01
CA ILE A 70 4.09 10.70 16.76
C ILE A 70 3.73 11.60 15.57
N PRO A 71 4.66 11.81 14.60
CA PRO A 71 4.42 12.68 13.47
C PRO A 71 3.40 12.09 12.50
N VAL A 72 2.58 12.97 11.92
CA VAL A 72 1.66 12.67 10.83
C VAL A 72 2.34 13.07 9.53
N VAL A 73 2.58 12.11 8.64
CA VAL A 73 3.30 12.34 7.39
C VAL A 73 2.32 12.38 6.22
N PHE A 74 2.26 13.52 5.56
CA PHE A 74 1.44 13.73 4.36
C PHE A 74 2.34 13.94 3.13
N VAL A 75 2.05 13.22 2.05
CA VAL A 75 2.76 13.39 0.78
C VAL A 75 1.98 14.32 -0.12
N ASP A 76 2.53 15.51 -0.36
CA ASP A 76 1.92 16.55 -1.21
C ASP A 76 2.26 16.29 -2.68
N VAL A 77 1.29 15.78 -3.43
CA VAL A 77 1.41 15.55 -4.88
C VAL A 77 0.39 16.40 -5.66
N PRO A 78 0.77 16.97 -6.82
CA PRO A 78 -0.08 17.93 -7.53
C PRO A 78 -1.37 17.33 -8.13
N THR A 79 -1.50 16.00 -8.12
CA THR A 79 -2.68 15.28 -8.62
C THR A 79 -3.76 15.08 -7.55
N GLN A 80 -3.52 15.51 -6.31
CA GLN A 80 -4.50 15.44 -5.23
C GLN A 80 -5.42 16.67 -5.23
N TYR A 81 -6.62 16.49 -4.65
CA TYR A 81 -7.53 17.62 -4.41
C TYR A 81 -6.92 18.60 -3.42
N PRO A 82 -6.97 19.93 -3.68
CA PRO A 82 -6.40 20.95 -2.79
C PRO A 82 -6.95 20.91 -1.37
N GLU A 83 -8.22 20.49 -1.21
CA GLU A 83 -8.91 20.36 0.06
C GLU A 83 -8.25 19.33 0.99
N LEU A 84 -7.66 18.28 0.43
CA LEU A 84 -6.94 17.26 1.22
C LEU A 84 -5.72 17.86 1.91
N LYS A 85 -5.00 18.74 1.22
CA LYS A 85 -3.87 19.46 1.81
C LYS A 85 -4.33 20.46 2.87
N GLN A 86 -5.43 21.21 2.59
CA GLN A 86 -6.02 22.13 3.57
C GLN A 86 -6.46 21.36 4.82
N PHE A 87 -7.06 20.20 4.66
CA PHE A 87 -7.42 19.33 5.77
C PHE A 87 -6.19 18.81 6.52
N ALA A 88 -5.15 18.37 5.80
CA ALA A 88 -3.93 17.87 6.42
C ALA A 88 -3.25 18.92 7.32
N ILE A 89 -3.25 20.20 6.91
CA ILE A 89 -2.64 21.29 7.67
C ILE A 89 -3.34 21.55 9.04
N THR A 90 -4.57 21.06 9.22
CA THR A 90 -5.27 21.18 10.51
C THR A 90 -4.73 20.25 11.60
N PHE A 91 -3.89 19.29 11.24
CA PHE A 91 -3.29 18.35 12.20
C PHE A 91 -1.99 18.90 12.79
N ASP A 92 -1.84 18.78 14.10
CA ASP A 92 -0.60 19.07 14.79
C ASP A 92 0.50 18.09 14.39
N ASN A 93 1.76 18.49 14.57
CA ASN A 93 2.94 17.67 14.26
C ASN A 93 2.89 17.02 12.85
N LEU A 94 2.49 17.84 11.87
CA LEU A 94 2.41 17.43 10.48
C LEU A 94 3.75 17.60 9.77
N VAL A 95 4.19 16.54 9.10
CA VAL A 95 5.36 16.54 8.21
C VAL A 95 4.86 16.44 6.77
N ILE A 96 5.10 17.47 5.96
CA ILE A 96 4.73 17.47 4.54
C ILE A 96 5.95 17.06 3.71
N LEU A 97 5.82 15.94 3.01
CA LEU A 97 6.83 15.46 2.06
C LEU A 97 6.42 15.84 0.64
N LYS A 98 7.40 16.26 -0.15
CA LYS A 98 7.23 16.48 -1.59
C LYS A 98 8.05 15.46 -2.38
N PRO A 99 7.54 14.97 -3.53
CA PRO A 99 8.33 14.13 -4.42
C PRO A 99 9.62 14.82 -4.84
N LYS A 100 10.72 14.06 -4.94
CA LYS A 100 12.01 14.59 -5.42
C LYS A 100 11.98 14.99 -6.89
N ILE A 101 11.13 14.31 -7.67
CA ILE A 101 10.94 14.53 -9.10
C ILE A 101 9.52 15.07 -9.27
N SER A 102 9.36 16.16 -10.00
CA SER A 102 8.06 16.75 -10.28
C SER A 102 7.21 15.85 -11.18
N PHE A 103 5.89 15.98 -11.10
CA PHE A 103 4.98 15.23 -11.98
C PHE A 103 5.23 15.55 -13.46
N ALA A 104 5.56 16.79 -13.78
CA ALA A 104 5.91 17.21 -15.14
C ALA A 104 7.15 16.48 -15.66
N GLU A 105 8.22 16.44 -14.87
CA GLU A 105 9.45 15.69 -15.23
C GLU A 105 9.21 14.18 -15.35
N VAL A 106 8.32 13.60 -14.51
CA VAL A 106 7.92 12.20 -14.65
C VAL A 106 7.20 11.96 -15.97
N CYS A 107 6.27 12.86 -16.35
CA CYS A 107 5.54 12.76 -17.61
C CYS A 107 6.45 12.94 -18.83
N GLU A 108 7.40 13.85 -18.75
CA GLU A 108 8.39 14.09 -19.83
C GLU A 108 9.28 12.86 -20.02
N LYS A 109 9.77 12.29 -18.94
CA LYS A 109 10.72 11.17 -18.98
C LYS A 109 10.08 9.82 -19.28
N TYR A 110 8.87 9.57 -18.78
CA TYR A 110 8.22 8.24 -18.81
C TYR A 110 6.90 8.23 -19.57
N GLY A 111 6.43 9.38 -20.03
CA GLY A 111 5.11 9.54 -20.63
C GLY A 111 3.98 9.69 -19.59
N PHE A 112 2.81 10.11 -20.05
CA PHE A 112 1.63 10.22 -19.20
C PHE A 112 1.12 8.83 -18.79
N PRO A 113 0.72 8.64 -17.54
CA PRO A 113 0.06 7.41 -17.08
C PRO A 113 -1.40 7.39 -17.57
N LEU A 114 -1.60 7.28 -18.88
CA LEU A 114 -2.90 7.41 -19.54
C LEU A 114 -3.84 6.23 -19.35
N ILE A 115 -3.39 5.20 -18.64
CA ILE A 115 -4.08 3.93 -18.69
C ILE A 115 -4.51 3.57 -17.26
N SER A 116 -5.62 2.82 -17.15
CA SER A 116 -6.15 2.40 -15.86
C SER A 116 -5.12 1.62 -15.02
N LYS A 117 -5.34 1.57 -13.71
CA LYS A 117 -4.54 0.76 -12.78
C LYS A 117 -4.45 -0.71 -13.23
N GLU A 118 -5.51 -1.23 -13.82
CA GLU A 118 -5.59 -2.61 -14.31
C GLU A 118 -4.57 -2.84 -15.44
N VAL A 119 -4.57 -1.98 -16.46
CA VAL A 119 -3.62 -2.07 -17.58
C VAL A 119 -2.18 -1.86 -17.08
N SER A 120 -1.93 -0.92 -16.18
CA SER A 120 -0.62 -0.72 -15.57
C SER A 120 -0.12 -1.96 -14.83
N ASN A 121 -1.01 -2.65 -14.10
CA ASN A 121 -0.69 -3.91 -13.43
C ASN A 121 -0.41 -5.04 -14.42
N CYS A 122 -1.18 -5.14 -15.51
CA CYS A 122 -0.97 -6.12 -16.58
C CYS A 122 0.39 -5.94 -17.25
N VAL A 123 0.72 -4.70 -17.63
CA VAL A 123 2.03 -4.35 -18.23
C VAL A 123 3.19 -4.66 -17.28
N SER A 124 3.05 -4.27 -16.00
CA SER A 124 4.07 -4.56 -14.99
C SER A 124 4.25 -6.07 -14.78
N GLY A 125 3.15 -6.81 -14.76
CA GLY A 125 3.16 -8.27 -14.66
C GLY A 125 3.86 -8.94 -15.86
N ALA A 126 3.53 -8.49 -17.08
CA ALA A 126 4.13 -8.99 -18.31
C ALA A 126 5.65 -8.71 -18.35
N ARG A 127 6.09 -7.50 -17.98
CA ARG A 127 7.52 -7.15 -17.88
C ARG A 127 8.28 -8.02 -16.87
N LYS A 128 7.69 -8.25 -15.68
CA LYS A 128 8.28 -9.13 -14.68
C LYS A 128 8.42 -10.56 -15.19
N TYR A 129 7.42 -11.02 -15.94
CA TYR A 129 7.43 -12.36 -16.52
C TYR A 129 8.49 -12.51 -17.61
N LEU A 130 8.61 -11.55 -18.52
CA LEU A 130 9.66 -11.57 -19.54
C LEU A 130 11.05 -11.59 -18.92
N LYS A 131 11.29 -10.76 -17.91
CA LYS A 131 12.55 -10.76 -17.16
C LYS A 131 12.82 -12.11 -16.47
N TYR A 132 11.80 -12.75 -15.94
CA TYR A 132 11.91 -14.09 -15.37
C TYR A 132 12.26 -15.15 -16.43
N LEU A 133 11.67 -15.09 -17.64
CA LEU A 133 12.00 -15.99 -18.74
C LEU A 133 13.44 -15.81 -19.21
N ASP A 134 13.91 -14.58 -19.33
CA ASP A 134 15.29 -14.27 -19.72
C ASP A 134 16.28 -14.82 -18.68
N ASN A 135 16.01 -14.68 -17.41
CA ASN A 135 16.82 -15.27 -16.35
C ASN A 135 16.79 -16.80 -16.38
N LYS A 136 15.62 -17.41 -16.69
CA LYS A 136 15.48 -18.88 -16.79
C LYS A 136 16.09 -19.50 -18.04
N LYS A 137 16.18 -18.79 -19.15
CA LYS A 137 16.95 -19.25 -20.31
C LYS A 137 18.40 -19.51 -19.95
N ASN A 138 18.93 -18.75 -18.99
CA ASN A 138 20.28 -18.93 -18.46
C ASN A 138 20.42 -20.11 -17.47
N GLU A 139 19.32 -20.64 -16.93
CA GLU A 139 19.31 -21.68 -15.88
C GLU A 139 18.86 -23.08 -16.35
N ASN A 140 18.53 -23.27 -17.65
CA ASN A 140 18.07 -24.56 -18.25
C ASN A 140 16.93 -25.26 -17.48
N THR A 141 16.00 -24.50 -16.86
CA THR A 141 14.95 -25.07 -16.02
C THR A 141 13.61 -25.16 -16.77
N ILE A 142 13.04 -26.35 -16.81
CA ILE A 142 11.73 -26.63 -17.43
C ILE A 142 10.60 -26.06 -16.57
N LEU A 143 9.72 -25.25 -17.17
CA LEU A 143 8.52 -24.70 -16.51
C LEU A 143 7.46 -25.79 -16.29
N THR A 144 6.92 -25.89 -15.07
CA THR A 144 5.81 -26.80 -14.77
C THR A 144 4.48 -26.18 -15.20
N GLY A 145 3.54 -27.00 -15.73
CA GLY A 145 2.31 -26.59 -16.41
C GLY A 145 1.42 -25.57 -15.67
N ARG A 146 1.32 -25.63 -14.33
CA ARG A 146 0.50 -24.70 -13.52
C ARG A 146 1.00 -23.24 -13.54
N GLN A 147 2.30 -23.03 -13.68
CA GLN A 147 2.89 -21.70 -13.80
C GLN A 147 2.65 -21.12 -15.19
N THR A 148 2.63 -21.97 -16.21
CA THR A 148 2.44 -21.62 -17.60
C THR A 148 1.05 -21.03 -17.85
N ASP A 149 -0.02 -21.64 -17.32
CA ASP A 149 -1.41 -21.17 -17.53
C ASP A 149 -1.69 -19.78 -16.96
N ARG A 150 -1.18 -19.50 -15.77
CA ARG A 150 -1.33 -18.16 -15.15
C ARG A 150 -0.58 -17.09 -15.93
N GLN A 151 0.56 -17.45 -16.48
CA GLN A 151 1.43 -16.58 -17.24
C GLN A 151 0.92 -16.32 -18.65
N PHE A 152 0.35 -17.33 -19.31
CA PHE A 152 -0.32 -17.19 -20.60
C PHE A 152 -1.56 -16.28 -20.51
N ARG A 153 -2.37 -16.39 -19.44
CA ARG A 153 -3.50 -15.48 -19.21
C ARG A 153 -3.06 -14.02 -19.08
N MET A 154 -1.95 -13.76 -18.41
CA MET A 154 -1.39 -12.39 -18.27
C MET A 154 -0.93 -11.83 -19.63
N LEU A 155 -0.31 -12.66 -20.48
CA LEU A 155 0.12 -12.26 -21.83
C LEU A 155 -1.09 -12.07 -22.77
N ALA A 156 -2.09 -12.93 -22.70
CA ALA A 156 -3.33 -12.81 -23.49
C ALA A 156 -4.09 -11.52 -23.11
N THR A 157 -4.16 -11.16 -21.82
CA THR A 157 -4.78 -9.91 -21.36
C THR A 157 -4.01 -8.68 -21.86
N TRP A 158 -2.69 -8.77 -21.98
CA TRP A 158 -1.87 -7.69 -22.52
C TRP A 158 -2.06 -7.47 -24.04
N GLN A 159 -2.33 -8.54 -24.79
CA GLN A 159 -2.58 -8.46 -26.25
C GLN A 159 -3.98 -7.90 -26.57
N THR A 160 -4.93 -7.97 -25.62
CA THR A 160 -6.32 -7.49 -25.79
C THR A 160 -6.56 -6.08 -25.23
N CYS A 161 -5.57 -5.48 -24.56
CA CYS A 161 -5.54 -4.10 -24.11
C CYS A 161 -4.73 -3.23 -25.06
#